data_3713f97b4be815d5791d79046da7b849
#
_entry.id   3713f97b4be815d5791d79046da7b849
#
_cell.length_a   1.000
_cell.length_b   1.000
_cell.length_c   1.000
_cell.angle_alpha   90.00
_cell.angle_beta   90.00
_cell.angle_gamma   90.00
#
_symmetry.space_group_name_H-M   'P 1'
#
loop_
_entity.id
_entity.type
_entity.pdbx_description
1 polymer ?
#
loop_
_entity_poly.entity_id
_entity_poly.type
_entity_poly.pdbx_seq_one_letter_code
_entity_poly.pdbx_strand_id
1 'polypeptide(L)'
;VISLEGKFIFEEIINVNFSKNKKTVFTSEKEYTSKTVIIATGAKRRHLNCEGEDRLIGRGVSYCATCDGAFFKNKTVCVVGGGNTALEDCLFLSNICQKVNLIHRRDSFRAEKSLVNLVNSKKNINILYNSTVKKINGEKNVSSVLIEDLVKKDNYELKTDAIFIAIGLEPDTMLFKNILDMDNNNYLISNENCTTNIDGVY
;
A
#
# COMPACT_ATOMS: atom_id res chain seq x y z
N VAL A 1 27.04 5.80 1.45
CA VAL A 1 27.11 6.31 2.83
C VAL A 1 28.47 6.00 3.43
N ILE A 2 28.91 4.72 3.44
CA ILE A 2 30.20 4.31 4.01
C ILE A 2 31.38 4.98 3.27
N SER A 3 31.29 5.15 1.96
CA SER A 3 32.32 5.83 1.15
C SER A 3 32.50 7.33 1.47
N LEU A 4 31.57 7.90 2.23
CA LEU A 4 31.59 9.29 2.70
C LEU A 4 31.78 9.37 4.23
N GLU A 5 32.43 8.37 4.83
CA GLU A 5 32.66 8.26 6.27
C GLU A 5 31.37 8.20 7.11
N GLY A 6 30.24 7.90 6.47
CA GLY A 6 28.95 7.75 7.13
C GLY A 6 28.91 6.51 8.02
N LYS A 7 28.39 6.66 9.23
CA LYS A 7 28.19 5.57 10.17
C LYS A 7 26.80 4.97 9.98
N PHE A 8 26.72 3.66 9.78
CA PHE A 8 25.48 2.92 9.69
C PHE A 8 25.20 2.16 10.99
N ILE A 9 23.97 2.26 11.50
CA ILE A 9 23.58 1.68 12.78
C ILE A 9 22.28 0.89 12.55
N PHE A 10 22.30 -0.40 12.91
CA PHE A 10 21.15 -1.31 12.82
C PHE A 10 20.46 -1.40 14.19
N GLU A 11 19.63 -0.41 14.49
CA GLU A 11 18.87 -0.36 15.74
C GLU A 11 17.46 0.15 15.44
N GLU A 12 16.48 -0.33 16.17
CA GLU A 12 15.10 0.15 16.07
C GLU A 12 14.94 1.47 16.83
N ILE A 13 14.36 2.47 16.16
CA ILE A 13 14.03 3.74 16.77
C ILE A 13 12.70 3.59 17.51
N ILE A 14 12.70 3.81 18.81
CA ILE A 14 11.52 3.64 19.68
C ILE A 14 10.92 4.96 20.14
N ASN A 15 11.70 6.06 20.14
CA ASN A 15 11.20 7.38 20.52
C ASN A 15 12.08 8.49 19.95
N VAL A 16 11.55 9.72 19.91
CA VAL A 16 12.27 10.91 19.50
C VAL A 16 11.93 12.10 20.42
N ASN A 17 12.90 13.00 20.58
CA ASN A 17 12.71 14.29 21.26
C ASN A 17 13.43 15.38 20.46
N PHE A 18 12.66 16.28 19.85
CA PHE A 18 13.17 17.33 18.97
C PHE A 18 13.07 18.70 19.66
N SER A 19 13.99 18.99 20.56
CA SER A 19 14.11 20.32 21.14
C SER A 19 14.80 21.31 20.18
N LYS A 20 14.71 22.61 20.45
CA LYS A 20 15.23 23.67 19.59
C LYS A 20 16.73 23.50 19.25
N ASN A 21 17.54 23.14 20.23
CA ASN A 21 19.01 23.08 20.06
C ASN A 21 19.58 21.67 19.99
N LYS A 22 18.80 20.66 20.25
CA LYS A 22 19.25 19.28 20.32
C LYS A 22 18.14 18.34 19.83
N LYS A 23 18.45 17.51 18.84
CA LYS A 23 17.57 16.45 18.40
C LYS A 23 18.07 15.14 19.00
N THR A 24 17.20 14.42 19.67
CA THR A 24 17.53 13.15 20.30
C THR A 24 16.65 12.05 19.69
N VAL A 25 17.29 10.96 19.29
CA VAL A 25 16.65 9.74 18.83
C VAL A 25 16.98 8.64 19.81
N PHE A 26 15.96 7.96 20.31
CA PHE A 26 16.10 6.83 21.23
C PHE A 26 15.90 5.53 20.48
N THR A 27 16.82 4.62 20.68
CA THR A 27 16.75 3.27 20.15
C THR A 27 16.54 2.26 21.27
N SER A 28 16.38 0.99 20.93
CA SER A 28 16.35 -0.10 21.90
C SER A 28 17.63 -0.22 22.75
N GLU A 29 18.77 0.30 22.23
CA GLU A 29 20.09 0.13 22.85
C GLU A 29 20.56 1.40 23.59
N LYS A 30 20.36 2.57 22.99
CA LYS A 30 20.88 3.85 23.52
C LYS A 30 20.22 5.08 22.89
N GLU A 31 20.69 6.25 23.25
CA GLU A 31 20.29 7.51 22.65
C GLU A 31 21.38 8.09 21.72
N TYR A 32 20.93 8.73 20.67
CA TYR A 32 21.76 9.48 19.72
C TYR A 32 21.31 10.93 19.69
N THR A 33 22.26 11.84 19.59
CA THR A 33 21.97 13.26 19.52
C THR A 33 22.64 13.92 18.32
N SER A 34 21.91 14.85 17.72
CA SER A 34 22.40 15.61 16.57
C SER A 34 21.86 17.05 16.58
N LYS A 35 22.40 17.89 15.70
CA LYS A 35 21.86 19.23 15.42
C LYS A 35 20.69 19.15 14.46
N THR A 36 20.73 18.20 13.54
CA THR A 36 19.70 18.03 12.50
C THR A 36 19.31 16.56 12.36
N VAL A 37 18.07 16.31 11.89
CA VAL A 37 17.53 14.97 11.59
C VAL A 37 16.85 15.02 10.23
N ILE A 38 17.09 13.98 9.42
CA ILE A 38 16.34 13.70 8.20
C ILE A 38 15.47 12.47 8.46
N ILE A 39 14.16 12.62 8.24
CA ILE A 39 13.18 11.55 8.40
C ILE A 39 13.00 10.87 7.05
N ALA A 40 13.36 9.61 6.97
CA ALA A 40 13.25 8.79 5.75
C ALA A 40 12.66 7.41 6.09
N THR A 41 11.59 7.39 6.89
CA THR A 41 10.97 6.15 7.41
C THR A 41 10.11 5.40 6.39
N GLY A 42 9.82 6.04 5.24
CA GLY A 42 9.06 5.43 4.17
C GLY A 42 7.58 5.24 4.49
N ALA A 43 6.96 4.25 3.83
CA ALA A 43 5.55 3.95 3.99
C ALA A 43 5.31 2.44 3.91
N LYS A 44 4.32 1.96 4.62
CA LYS A 44 3.85 0.57 4.62
C LYS A 44 2.66 0.42 3.68
N ARG A 45 2.50 -0.73 3.06
CA ARG A 45 1.32 -1.05 2.26
C ARG A 45 0.13 -1.29 3.18
N ARG A 46 -1.02 -0.77 2.79
CA ARG A 46 -2.26 -1.05 3.51
C ARG A 46 -2.70 -2.48 3.23
N HIS A 47 -3.13 -3.16 4.27
CA HIS A 47 -3.68 -4.50 4.23
C HIS A 47 -5.20 -4.48 4.14
N LEU A 48 -5.79 -5.52 3.55
CA LEU A 48 -7.24 -5.75 3.61
C LEU A 48 -7.66 -6.17 5.02
N ASN A 49 -6.73 -6.75 5.78
CA ASN A 49 -6.94 -7.31 7.11
C ASN A 49 -8.03 -8.39 7.09
N CYS A 50 -8.04 -9.23 6.05
CA CYS A 50 -8.97 -10.32 5.90
C CYS A 50 -8.29 -11.69 6.09
N GLU A 51 -9.07 -12.69 6.43
CA GLU A 51 -8.57 -14.06 6.61
C GLU A 51 -7.90 -14.56 5.33
N GLY A 52 -6.71 -15.14 5.46
CA GLY A 52 -5.93 -15.72 4.37
C GLY A 52 -4.94 -14.76 3.73
N GLU A 53 -5.04 -13.43 3.94
CA GLU A 53 -4.14 -12.45 3.35
C GLU A 53 -2.68 -12.75 3.69
N ASP A 54 -2.31 -12.68 4.97
CA ASP A 54 -0.92 -12.84 5.41
C ASP A 54 -0.34 -14.23 5.06
N ARG A 55 -1.16 -15.27 5.21
CA ARG A 55 -0.74 -16.65 4.96
C ARG A 55 -0.41 -16.91 3.49
N LEU A 56 -1.04 -16.17 2.58
CA LEU A 56 -0.92 -16.35 1.13
C LEU A 56 -0.07 -15.27 0.45
N ILE A 57 0.59 -14.38 1.20
CA ILE A 57 1.58 -13.44 0.66
C ILE A 57 2.69 -14.22 -0.07
N GLY A 58 3.00 -13.82 -1.32
CA GLY A 58 3.94 -14.53 -2.21
C GLY A 58 3.43 -15.87 -2.75
N ARG A 59 2.18 -16.24 -2.41
CA ARG A 59 1.51 -17.45 -2.88
C ARG A 59 0.19 -17.13 -3.61
N GLY A 60 0.17 -16.00 -4.31
CA GLY A 60 -0.98 -15.48 -5.02
C GLY A 60 -1.55 -14.19 -4.43
N VAL A 61 -1.22 -13.83 -3.19
CA VAL A 61 -1.44 -12.47 -2.66
C VAL A 61 -0.20 -11.63 -2.96
N SER A 62 -0.38 -10.50 -3.64
CA SER A 62 0.67 -9.57 -4.01
C SER A 62 0.23 -8.11 -3.80
N TYR A 63 1.21 -7.23 -3.61
CA TYR A 63 1.05 -5.78 -3.54
C TYR A 63 1.79 -5.05 -4.67
N CYS A 64 2.29 -5.78 -5.66
CA CYS A 64 3.07 -5.22 -6.76
C CYS A 64 2.72 -5.94 -8.07
N ALA A 65 1.85 -5.36 -8.88
CA ALA A 65 1.46 -5.96 -10.15
C ALA A 65 2.63 -6.08 -11.13
N THR A 66 3.49 -5.08 -11.19
CA THR A 66 4.66 -5.08 -12.08
C THR A 66 5.74 -6.08 -11.65
N CYS A 67 5.85 -6.38 -10.35
CA CYS A 67 6.80 -7.36 -9.83
C CYS A 67 6.34 -8.80 -10.11
N ASP A 68 5.08 -9.09 -9.82
CA ASP A 68 4.59 -10.47 -9.72
C ASP A 68 3.62 -10.86 -10.86
N GLY A 69 3.12 -9.89 -11.64
CA GLY A 69 2.10 -10.12 -12.67
C GLY A 69 2.51 -11.16 -13.73
N ALA A 70 3.80 -11.22 -14.06
CA ALA A 70 4.31 -12.17 -15.05
C ALA A 70 4.09 -13.64 -14.66
N PHE A 71 4.03 -13.97 -13.36
CA PHE A 71 3.77 -15.33 -12.88
C PHE A 71 2.32 -15.79 -13.15
N PHE A 72 1.42 -14.85 -13.44
CA PHE A 72 -0.01 -15.11 -13.66
C PHE A 72 -0.43 -14.91 -15.12
N LYS A 73 0.53 -15.07 -16.07
CA LYS A 73 0.24 -15.03 -17.50
C LYS A 73 -0.85 -16.03 -17.85
N ASN A 74 -1.86 -15.56 -18.62
CA ASN A 74 -3.04 -16.34 -19.05
C ASN A 74 -3.89 -16.91 -17.90
N LYS A 75 -3.80 -16.32 -16.69
CA LYS A 75 -4.59 -16.67 -15.51
C LYS A 75 -5.69 -15.66 -15.25
N THR A 76 -6.60 -16.01 -14.35
CA THR A 76 -7.60 -15.08 -13.82
C THR A 76 -7.09 -14.47 -12.52
N VAL A 77 -7.07 -13.13 -12.44
CA VAL A 77 -6.59 -12.43 -11.27
C VAL A 77 -7.61 -11.40 -10.77
N CYS A 78 -7.50 -11.05 -9.48
CA CYS A 78 -8.23 -9.95 -8.89
C CYS A 78 -7.29 -8.77 -8.62
N VAL A 79 -7.80 -7.54 -8.76
CA VAL A 79 -7.18 -6.31 -8.27
C VAL A 79 -8.15 -5.66 -7.30
N VAL A 80 -7.67 -5.25 -6.13
CA VAL A 80 -8.49 -4.56 -5.13
C VAL A 80 -8.02 -3.13 -5.00
N GLY A 81 -8.92 -2.18 -5.27
CA GLY A 81 -8.62 -0.76 -5.16
C GLY A 81 -9.55 0.11 -6.00
N GLY A 82 -9.21 1.39 -6.16
CA GLY A 82 -10.03 2.33 -6.93
C GLY A 82 -9.40 3.71 -7.08
N GLY A 83 -8.12 3.86 -6.78
CA GLY A 83 -7.27 5.00 -7.14
C GLY A 83 -6.46 4.73 -8.40
N ASN A 84 -5.65 5.69 -8.83
CA ASN A 84 -4.81 5.59 -10.04
C ASN A 84 -3.99 4.30 -10.05
N THR A 85 -3.26 4.00 -8.98
CA THR A 85 -2.44 2.78 -8.87
C THR A 85 -3.23 1.49 -9.14
N ALA A 86 -4.44 1.36 -8.58
CA ALA A 86 -5.25 0.16 -8.80
C ALA A 86 -5.69 0.01 -10.27
N LEU A 87 -6.02 1.12 -10.94
CA LEU A 87 -6.42 1.11 -12.34
C LEU A 87 -5.21 0.87 -13.26
N GLU A 88 -4.05 1.44 -12.96
CA GLU A 88 -2.79 1.20 -13.66
C GLU A 88 -2.36 -0.26 -13.55
N ASP A 89 -2.39 -0.83 -12.33
CA ASP A 89 -2.14 -2.26 -12.08
C ASP A 89 -3.10 -3.14 -12.87
N CYS A 90 -4.40 -2.78 -12.88
CA CYS A 90 -5.43 -3.49 -13.61
C CYS A 90 -5.18 -3.47 -15.13
N LEU A 91 -4.82 -2.32 -15.69
CA LEU A 91 -4.45 -2.17 -17.10
C LEU A 91 -3.20 -2.98 -17.45
N PHE A 92 -2.17 -2.91 -16.61
CA PHE A 92 -0.94 -3.71 -16.78
C PHE A 92 -1.25 -5.19 -16.80
N LEU A 93 -1.98 -5.70 -15.80
CA LEU A 93 -2.37 -7.10 -15.71
C LEU A 93 -3.29 -7.53 -16.85
N SER A 94 -4.13 -6.65 -17.38
CA SER A 94 -5.01 -6.95 -18.51
C SER A 94 -4.26 -7.31 -19.80
N ASN A 95 -3.01 -6.88 -19.95
CA ASN A 95 -2.17 -7.22 -21.09
C ASN A 95 -1.47 -8.59 -20.94
N ILE A 96 -1.45 -9.16 -19.73
CA ILE A 96 -0.72 -10.38 -19.38
C ILE A 96 -1.69 -11.51 -19.04
N CYS A 97 -2.73 -11.21 -18.28
CA CYS A 97 -3.66 -12.16 -17.73
C CYS A 97 -4.85 -12.41 -18.68
N GLN A 98 -5.47 -13.56 -18.56
CA GLN A 98 -6.68 -13.91 -19.33
C GLN A 98 -7.86 -13.02 -18.90
N LYS A 99 -8.04 -12.83 -17.59
CA LYS A 99 -9.13 -12.04 -17.02
C LYS A 99 -8.66 -11.30 -15.76
N VAL A 100 -9.10 -10.06 -15.60
CA VAL A 100 -8.85 -9.24 -14.41
C VAL A 100 -10.20 -8.85 -13.82
N ASN A 101 -10.42 -9.16 -12.53
CA ASN A 101 -11.57 -8.70 -11.78
C ASN A 101 -11.14 -7.54 -10.89
N LEU A 102 -11.61 -6.34 -11.18
CA LEU A 102 -11.32 -5.13 -10.40
C LEU A 102 -12.40 -4.95 -9.33
N ILE A 103 -12.03 -5.13 -8.08
CA ILE A 103 -12.93 -5.08 -6.92
C ILE A 103 -12.81 -3.72 -6.26
N HIS A 104 -13.93 -3.00 -6.18
CA HIS A 104 -13.98 -1.67 -5.59
C HIS A 104 -15.15 -1.49 -4.63
N ARG A 105 -14.88 -0.97 -3.43
CA ARG A 105 -15.87 -0.82 -2.34
C ARG A 105 -16.92 0.26 -2.55
N ARG A 106 -16.78 1.12 -3.57
CA ARG A 106 -17.71 2.21 -3.88
C ARG A 106 -18.34 1.99 -5.25
N ASP A 107 -19.28 2.85 -5.59
CA ASP A 107 -19.97 2.91 -6.88
C ASP A 107 -19.17 3.61 -7.97
N SER A 108 -18.08 4.29 -7.61
CA SER A 108 -17.26 5.09 -8.53
C SER A 108 -15.81 5.14 -8.09
N PHE A 109 -14.88 5.22 -9.06
CA PHE A 109 -13.46 5.34 -8.81
C PHE A 109 -13.06 6.76 -8.41
N ARG A 110 -11.96 6.87 -7.66
CA ARG A 110 -11.28 8.14 -7.36
C ARG A 110 -10.15 8.45 -8.33
N ALA A 111 -9.92 7.57 -9.29
CA ALA A 111 -8.87 7.69 -10.29
C ALA A 111 -9.21 8.75 -11.35
N GLU A 112 -8.20 9.14 -12.11
CA GLU A 112 -8.35 10.04 -13.25
C GLU A 112 -9.30 9.47 -14.30
N LYS A 113 -10.12 10.35 -14.89
CA LYS A 113 -11.11 9.95 -15.90
C LYS A 113 -10.50 9.23 -17.10
N SER A 114 -9.29 9.59 -17.50
CA SER A 114 -8.53 8.95 -18.57
C SER A 114 -8.29 7.45 -18.27
N LEU A 115 -7.82 7.12 -17.06
CA LEU A 115 -7.61 5.74 -16.62
C LEU A 115 -8.92 4.97 -16.51
N VAL A 116 -9.98 5.60 -15.99
CA VAL A 116 -11.31 4.98 -15.90
C VAL A 116 -11.82 4.61 -17.30
N ASN A 117 -11.68 5.49 -18.29
CA ASN A 117 -12.08 5.23 -19.68
C ASN A 117 -11.28 4.07 -20.28
N LEU A 118 -9.97 4.02 -20.05
CA LEU A 118 -9.12 2.92 -20.50
C LEU A 118 -9.51 1.58 -19.89
N VAL A 119 -9.75 1.53 -18.59
CA VAL A 119 -10.21 0.32 -17.89
C VAL A 119 -11.55 -0.16 -18.45
N ASN A 120 -12.51 0.75 -18.65
CA ASN A 120 -13.82 0.43 -19.22
C ASN A 120 -13.76 -0.06 -20.67
N SER A 121 -12.72 0.30 -21.43
CA SER A 121 -12.55 -0.14 -22.81
C SER A 121 -12.00 -1.57 -22.96
N LYS A 122 -11.42 -2.13 -21.90
CA LYS A 122 -10.80 -3.46 -21.90
C LYS A 122 -11.82 -4.56 -21.72
N LYS A 123 -11.94 -5.46 -22.70
CA LYS A 123 -12.93 -6.57 -22.71
C LYS A 123 -12.66 -7.65 -21.65
N ASN A 124 -11.41 -7.79 -21.21
CA ASN A 124 -11.00 -8.79 -20.22
C ASN A 124 -10.93 -8.24 -18.79
N ILE A 125 -11.34 -6.98 -18.57
CA ILE A 125 -11.49 -6.41 -17.23
C ILE A 125 -12.98 -6.48 -16.87
N ASN A 126 -13.27 -7.08 -15.71
CA ASN A 126 -14.60 -7.11 -15.10
C ASN A 126 -14.57 -6.27 -13.82
N ILE A 127 -15.43 -5.26 -13.74
CA ILE A 127 -15.47 -4.34 -12.61
C ILE A 127 -16.59 -4.75 -11.65
N LEU A 128 -16.21 -4.93 -10.37
CA LEU A 128 -17.12 -5.25 -9.27
C LEU A 128 -17.18 -4.05 -8.34
N TYR A 129 -18.13 -3.18 -8.59
CA TYR A 129 -18.43 -2.04 -7.71
C TYR A 129 -19.13 -2.48 -6.44
N ASN A 130 -19.12 -1.62 -5.42
CA ASN A 130 -19.79 -1.86 -4.13
C ASN A 130 -19.43 -3.23 -3.52
N SER A 131 -18.18 -3.64 -3.70
CA SER A 131 -17.73 -4.99 -3.35
C SER A 131 -16.46 -4.95 -2.52
N THR A 132 -16.37 -5.81 -1.51
CA THR A 132 -15.20 -5.99 -0.66
C THR A 132 -14.78 -7.44 -0.58
N VAL A 133 -13.49 -7.66 -0.32
CA VAL A 133 -12.95 -9.00 -0.06
C VAL A 133 -13.04 -9.28 1.43
N LYS A 134 -13.72 -10.36 1.82
CA LYS A 134 -13.86 -10.81 3.21
C LYS A 134 -12.85 -11.88 3.59
N LYS A 135 -12.45 -12.71 2.61
CA LYS A 135 -11.55 -13.83 2.82
C LYS A 135 -10.83 -14.19 1.54
N ILE A 136 -9.59 -14.63 1.65
CA ILE A 136 -8.80 -15.17 0.56
C ILE A 136 -8.61 -16.68 0.82
N ASN A 137 -9.12 -17.50 -0.08
CA ASN A 137 -9.10 -18.95 0.04
C ASN A 137 -7.93 -19.54 -0.74
N GLY A 138 -7.43 -20.66 -0.23
CA GLY A 138 -6.39 -21.47 -0.84
C GLY A 138 -5.60 -22.25 0.21
N GLU A 139 -5.05 -23.39 -0.13
CA GLU A 139 -4.18 -24.16 0.77
C GLU A 139 -2.72 -23.73 0.61
N LYS A 140 -2.13 -24.03 -0.55
CA LYS A 140 -0.75 -23.66 -0.89
C LYS A 140 -0.68 -22.33 -1.61
N ASN A 141 -1.61 -22.08 -2.54
CA ASN A 141 -1.73 -20.87 -3.33
C ASN A 141 -3.17 -20.37 -3.27
N VAL A 142 -3.40 -19.12 -3.66
CA VAL A 142 -4.74 -18.56 -3.84
C VAL A 142 -5.53 -19.39 -4.85
N SER A 143 -6.79 -19.69 -4.52
CA SER A 143 -7.73 -20.40 -5.40
C SER A 143 -9.03 -19.64 -5.63
N SER A 144 -9.44 -18.82 -4.68
CA SER A 144 -10.63 -17.97 -4.76
C SER A 144 -10.60 -16.86 -3.71
N VAL A 145 -11.52 -15.92 -3.86
CA VAL A 145 -11.80 -14.89 -2.86
C VAL A 145 -13.29 -14.89 -2.52
N LEU A 146 -13.63 -14.69 -1.26
CA LEU A 146 -15.00 -14.46 -0.81
C LEU A 146 -15.29 -12.95 -0.92
N ILE A 147 -16.22 -12.60 -1.78
CA ILE A 147 -16.65 -11.22 -2.03
C ILE A 147 -17.94 -10.96 -1.25
N GLU A 148 -18.00 -9.80 -0.60
CA GLU A 148 -19.24 -9.24 -0.08
C GLU A 148 -19.75 -8.16 -1.05
N ASP A 149 -20.99 -8.31 -1.54
CA ASP A 149 -21.74 -7.26 -2.24
C ASP A 149 -22.37 -6.34 -1.18
N LEU A 150 -21.91 -5.10 -1.10
CA LEU A 150 -22.35 -4.13 -0.08
C LEU A 150 -23.77 -3.61 -0.29
N VAL A 151 -24.33 -3.76 -1.49
CA VAL A 151 -25.70 -3.35 -1.83
C VAL A 151 -26.69 -4.45 -1.49
N LYS A 152 -26.41 -5.67 -1.97
CA LYS A 152 -27.27 -6.84 -1.75
C LYS A 152 -27.10 -7.45 -0.37
N LYS A 153 -25.96 -7.15 0.31
CA LYS A 153 -25.53 -7.73 1.60
C LYS A 153 -25.45 -9.26 1.58
N ASP A 154 -25.04 -9.80 0.44
CA ASP A 154 -24.76 -11.22 0.25
C ASP A 154 -23.27 -11.45 -0.02
N ASN A 155 -22.86 -12.70 0.14
CA ASN A 155 -21.50 -13.13 -0.12
C ASN A 155 -21.48 -14.17 -1.24
N TYR A 156 -20.46 -14.09 -2.10
CA TYR A 156 -20.24 -15.10 -3.13
C TYR A 156 -18.74 -15.37 -3.32
N GLU A 157 -18.44 -16.55 -3.75
CA GLU A 157 -17.09 -16.96 -4.04
C GLU A 157 -16.71 -16.65 -5.50
N LEU A 158 -15.55 -16.02 -5.68
CA LEU A 158 -14.98 -15.72 -7.00
C LEU A 158 -13.66 -16.47 -7.17
N LYS A 159 -13.61 -17.41 -8.11
CA LYS A 159 -12.39 -18.15 -8.45
C LYS A 159 -11.33 -17.21 -9.02
N THR A 160 -10.11 -17.33 -8.55
CA THR A 160 -8.97 -16.51 -8.99
C THR A 160 -7.67 -17.22 -8.64
N ASP A 161 -6.64 -17.00 -9.46
CA ASP A 161 -5.29 -17.54 -9.24
C ASP A 161 -4.42 -16.58 -8.38
N ALA A 162 -4.77 -15.30 -8.37
CA ALA A 162 -4.09 -14.29 -7.57
C ALA A 162 -4.96 -13.09 -7.23
N ILE A 163 -4.55 -12.37 -6.20
CA ILE A 163 -5.13 -11.10 -5.80
C ILE A 163 -4.02 -10.06 -5.59
N PHE A 164 -4.15 -8.93 -6.28
CA PHE A 164 -3.26 -7.77 -6.18
C PHE A 164 -3.94 -6.68 -5.36
N ILE A 165 -3.32 -6.29 -4.25
CA ILE A 165 -3.91 -5.36 -3.28
C ILE A 165 -3.31 -3.98 -3.52
N ALA A 166 -4.11 -3.05 -4.06
CA ALA A 166 -3.74 -1.70 -4.45
C ALA A 166 -4.63 -0.64 -3.75
N ILE A 167 -4.73 -0.72 -2.41
CA ILE A 167 -5.58 0.15 -1.59
C ILE A 167 -4.83 1.31 -0.94
N GLY A 168 -3.60 1.56 -1.39
CA GLY A 168 -2.75 2.68 -0.99
C GLY A 168 -1.69 2.32 0.03
N LEU A 169 -0.97 3.37 0.43
CA LEU A 169 0.11 3.31 1.41
C LEU A 169 -0.31 4.00 2.70
N GLU A 170 0.38 3.66 3.77
CA GLU A 170 0.33 4.34 5.06
C GLU A 170 1.75 4.76 5.43
N PRO A 171 2.00 6.07 5.65
CA PRO A 171 3.33 6.54 5.99
C PRO A 171 3.75 5.99 7.37
N ASP A 172 5.03 5.61 7.50
CA ASP A 172 5.57 5.12 8.77
C ASP A 172 6.02 6.30 9.64
N THR A 173 5.05 7.09 10.07
CA THR A 173 5.24 8.39 10.74
C THR A 173 4.65 8.45 12.14
N MET A 174 4.06 7.35 12.63
CA MET A 174 3.38 7.34 13.94
C MET A 174 4.28 7.71 15.10
N LEU A 175 5.59 7.48 14.97
CA LEU A 175 6.61 7.89 15.95
C LEU A 175 6.66 9.42 16.17
N PHE A 176 6.28 10.18 15.14
CA PHE A 176 6.32 11.65 15.15
C PHE A 176 4.97 12.28 15.48
N LYS A 177 3.95 11.48 15.79
CA LYS A 177 2.61 11.97 16.14
C LYS A 177 2.67 12.88 17.36
N ASN A 178 2.01 14.02 17.28
CA ASN A 178 2.01 15.10 18.30
C ASN A 178 3.37 15.82 18.48
N ILE A 179 4.36 15.51 17.64
CA ILE A 179 5.66 16.19 17.63
C ILE A 179 5.78 17.03 16.36
N LEU A 180 5.44 16.45 15.20
CA LEU A 180 5.46 17.10 13.90
C LEU A 180 4.05 17.26 13.35
N ASP A 181 3.85 18.29 12.55
CA ASP A 181 2.59 18.53 11.86
C ASP A 181 2.35 17.45 10.79
N MET A 182 1.12 16.93 10.77
CA MET A 182 0.71 15.87 9.85
C MET A 182 -0.60 16.24 9.14
N ASP A 183 -0.76 15.74 7.92
CA ASP A 183 -2.02 15.81 7.20
C ASP A 183 -3.03 14.76 7.73
N ASN A 184 -4.25 14.79 7.17
CA ASN A 184 -5.33 13.85 7.53
C ASN A 184 -5.02 12.39 7.17
N ASN A 185 -3.96 12.12 6.41
CA ASN A 185 -3.50 10.78 6.04
C ASN A 185 -2.22 10.37 6.77
N ASN A 186 -1.83 11.12 7.79
CA ASN A 186 -0.63 10.95 8.60
C ASN A 186 0.71 11.19 7.86
N TYR A 187 0.70 11.85 6.69
CA TYR A 187 1.95 12.30 6.07
C TYR A 187 2.46 13.54 6.79
N LEU A 188 3.79 13.60 7.00
CA LEU A 188 4.44 14.78 7.57
C LEU A 188 4.27 15.97 6.62
N ILE A 189 3.89 17.11 7.16
CA ILE A 189 3.77 18.35 6.40
C ILE A 189 5.15 18.98 6.29
N SER A 190 5.61 19.21 5.06
CA SER A 190 6.87 19.91 4.77
C SER A 190 6.68 20.87 3.59
N ASN A 191 7.58 21.83 3.48
CA ASN A 191 7.65 22.75 2.33
C ASN A 191 8.57 22.19 1.22
N GLU A 192 8.78 22.98 0.17
CA GLU A 192 9.66 22.61 -0.97
C GLU A 192 11.12 22.37 -0.57
N ASN A 193 11.58 22.91 0.56
CA ASN A 193 12.91 22.69 1.10
C ASN A 193 12.96 21.53 2.10
N CYS A 194 11.91 20.70 2.15
CA CYS A 194 11.74 19.59 3.09
C CYS A 194 11.78 20.01 4.58
N THR A 195 11.56 21.29 4.92
CA THR A 195 11.52 21.74 6.30
C THR A 195 10.16 21.46 6.93
N THR A 196 10.19 20.91 8.14
CA THR A 196 9.00 20.66 8.96
C THR A 196 8.69 21.88 9.86
N ASN A 197 7.70 21.75 10.74
CA ASN A 197 7.40 22.75 11.77
C ASN A 197 8.46 22.87 12.87
N ILE A 198 9.48 21.98 12.90
CA ILE A 198 10.60 22.03 13.83
C ILE A 198 11.89 22.29 13.06
N ASP A 199 12.55 23.40 13.37
CA ASP A 199 13.84 23.76 12.78
C ASP A 199 14.89 22.66 12.98
N GLY A 200 15.60 22.30 11.89
CA GLY A 200 16.60 21.23 11.86
C GLY A 200 16.00 19.82 11.75
N VAL A 201 14.70 19.67 11.49
CA VAL A 201 14.04 18.39 11.20
C VAL A 201 13.47 18.44 9.77
N TYR A 202 13.90 17.50 8.92
CA TYR A 202 13.65 17.43 7.47
C TYR A 202 13.03 16.10 7.07
#